data_ef2d5af4008b6563174f70f56702506c
#
_entry.id   ef2d5af4008b6563174f70f56702506c
#
_cell.length_a   1.000
_cell.length_b   1.000
_cell.length_c   1.000
_cell.angle_alpha   90.00
_cell.angle_beta   90.00
_cell.angle_gamma   90.00
#
_symmetry.space_group_name_H-M   'P 1'
#
loop_
_entity.id
_entity.type
_entity.pdbx_description
1 polymer ?
#
loop_
_entity_poly.entity_id
_entity_poly.type
_entity_poly.pdbx_seq_one_letter_code
_entity_poly.pdbx_strand_id
1 'polypeptide(L)'
;MGAVHQTIFYILAFLSLYLQVFLLVTFLDRKDDILIRRKPIKLKRYPSVTVIVPCFNEEKTISRTVKSLLNLNYPMDKLEIILVDDGSTDNTYNVLKTFENIKNVKVFHKENGGKHTAINLGLEMATSELVGGLDSDSFVHHES
;
A
#
# COMPACT_ATOMS: atom_id res chain seq x y z
N MET A 1 -4.33 57.78 8.83
CA MET A 1 -4.60 56.33 9.09
C MET A 1 -5.08 55.54 7.86
N GLY A 2 -5.78 56.12 6.88
CA GLY A 2 -6.31 55.39 5.70
C GLY A 2 -5.26 54.77 4.76
N ALA A 3 -4.18 55.51 4.45
CA ALA A 3 -3.19 55.10 3.47
C ALA A 3 -2.42 53.81 3.90
N VAL A 4 -2.08 53.70 5.19
CA VAL A 4 -1.34 52.52 5.71
C VAL A 4 -2.20 51.27 5.63
N HIS A 5 -3.49 51.36 5.97
CA HIS A 5 -4.40 50.20 5.88
C HIS A 5 -4.63 49.80 4.42
N GLN A 6 -4.72 50.75 3.52
CA GLN A 6 -4.84 50.45 2.08
C GLN A 6 -3.58 49.74 1.54
N THR A 7 -2.42 50.21 1.92
CA THR A 7 -1.15 49.55 1.51
C THR A 7 -1.05 48.13 2.04
N ILE A 8 -1.38 47.90 3.32
CA ILE A 8 -1.39 46.55 3.91
C ILE A 8 -2.37 45.64 3.16
N PHE A 9 -3.58 46.15 2.87
CA PHE A 9 -4.58 45.39 2.12
C PHE A 9 -4.06 44.94 0.74
N TYR A 10 -3.46 45.87 -0.03
CA TYR A 10 -2.90 45.50 -1.34
C TYR A 10 -1.74 44.52 -1.25
N ILE A 11 -0.87 44.59 -0.24
CA ILE A 11 0.22 43.61 -0.02
C ILE A 11 -0.39 42.24 0.27
N LEU A 12 -1.38 42.13 1.15
CA LEU A 12 -2.01 40.89 1.49
C LEU A 12 -2.77 40.27 0.28
N ALA A 13 -3.47 41.11 -0.47
CA ALA A 13 -4.19 40.69 -1.68
C ALA A 13 -3.19 40.15 -2.74
N PHE A 14 -2.08 40.86 -2.95
CA PHE A 14 -1.00 40.43 -3.87
C PHE A 14 -0.40 39.08 -3.43
N LEU A 15 -0.06 38.94 -2.14
CA LEU A 15 0.49 37.70 -1.60
C LEU A 15 -0.47 36.52 -1.74
N SER A 16 -1.77 36.76 -1.49
CA SER A 16 -2.81 35.76 -1.67
C SER A 16 -2.93 35.30 -3.13
N LEU A 17 -2.98 36.27 -4.06
CA LEU A 17 -3.04 35.99 -5.49
C LEU A 17 -1.79 35.22 -5.97
N TYR A 18 -0.61 35.67 -5.54
CA TYR A 18 0.66 34.98 -5.85
C TYR A 18 0.65 33.52 -5.41
N LEU A 19 0.21 33.26 -4.16
CA LEU A 19 0.13 31.90 -3.63
C LEU A 19 -0.85 31.03 -4.43
N GLN A 20 -2.03 31.58 -4.79
CA GLN A 20 -3.01 30.87 -5.59
C GLN A 20 -2.49 30.50 -6.99
N VAL A 21 -1.85 31.46 -7.66
CA VAL A 21 -1.22 31.23 -8.98
C VAL A 21 -0.09 30.22 -8.89
N PHE A 22 0.75 30.33 -7.86
CA PHE A 22 1.84 29.36 -7.63
C PHE A 22 1.30 27.93 -7.43
N LEU A 23 0.27 27.76 -6.59
CA LEU A 23 -0.35 26.47 -6.38
C LEU A 23 -1.00 25.92 -7.67
N LEU A 24 -1.66 26.77 -8.44
CA LEU A 24 -2.27 26.39 -9.71
C LEU A 24 -1.22 25.93 -10.73
N VAL A 25 -0.14 26.68 -10.89
CA VAL A 25 0.97 26.31 -11.81
C VAL A 25 1.59 25.00 -11.37
N THR A 26 1.88 24.83 -10.07
CA THR A 26 2.45 23.60 -9.52
C THR A 26 1.51 22.41 -9.75
N PHE A 27 0.22 22.60 -9.60
CA PHE A 27 -0.78 21.55 -9.88
C PHE A 27 -0.82 21.18 -11.37
N LEU A 28 -0.79 22.18 -12.26
CA LEU A 28 -0.80 21.94 -13.70
C LEU A 28 0.47 21.27 -14.19
N ASP A 29 1.63 21.64 -13.66
CA ASP A 29 2.91 20.99 -13.98
C ASP A 29 2.95 19.52 -13.58
N ARG A 30 2.34 19.19 -12.45
CA ARG A 30 2.29 17.79 -11.96
C ARG A 30 1.15 16.96 -12.56
N LYS A 31 0.23 17.58 -13.29
CA LYS A 31 -0.91 16.89 -13.89
C LYS A 31 -0.47 15.76 -14.83
N ASP A 32 0.55 16.01 -15.64
CA ASP A 32 1.05 15.02 -16.60
C ASP A 32 1.72 13.83 -15.90
N ASP A 33 2.46 14.05 -14.81
CA ASP A 33 3.05 12.98 -14.00
C ASP A 33 1.98 12.08 -13.36
N ILE A 34 0.85 12.66 -12.92
CA ILE A 34 -0.28 11.91 -12.37
C ILE A 34 -0.99 11.09 -13.46
N LEU A 35 -1.07 11.61 -14.68
CA LEU A 35 -1.71 10.94 -15.82
C LEU A 35 -0.80 9.87 -16.47
N ILE A 36 0.52 10.08 -16.48
CA ILE A 36 1.51 9.13 -17.02
C ILE A 36 1.55 7.83 -16.20
N ARG A 37 1.30 7.88 -14.89
CA ARG A 37 1.19 6.68 -14.03
C ARG A 37 0.08 5.70 -14.43
N ARG A 38 -0.82 6.08 -15.34
CA ARG A 38 -1.90 5.21 -15.84
C ARG A 38 -1.54 4.37 -17.06
N LYS A 39 -0.36 4.54 -17.66
CA LYS A 39 0.07 3.66 -18.74
C LYS A 39 0.69 2.40 -18.15
N PRO A 40 0.14 1.20 -18.40
CA PRO A 40 0.74 -0.03 -17.92
C PRO A 40 2.18 -0.13 -18.48
N ILE A 41 3.14 -0.19 -17.57
CA ILE A 41 4.54 -0.42 -17.95
C ILE A 41 4.65 -1.87 -18.35
N LYS A 42 4.89 -2.13 -19.64
CA LYS A 42 5.21 -3.48 -20.12
C LYS A 42 6.62 -3.83 -19.64
N LEU A 43 6.71 -4.58 -18.58
CA LEU A 43 7.98 -5.10 -18.09
C LEU A 43 8.53 -6.10 -19.11
N LYS A 44 9.82 -6.01 -19.44
CA LYS A 44 10.53 -7.02 -20.25
C LYS A 44 10.72 -8.33 -19.48
N ARG A 45 10.75 -8.27 -18.17
CA ARG A 45 10.86 -9.38 -17.22
C ARG A 45 10.06 -9.05 -15.98
N TYR A 46 9.34 -10.04 -15.46
CA TYR A 46 8.69 -9.95 -14.15
C TYR A 46 9.65 -10.49 -13.08
N PRO A 47 10.14 -9.66 -12.12
CA PRO A 47 10.90 -10.15 -10.99
C PRO A 47 10.03 -11.03 -10.09
N SER A 48 10.61 -11.88 -9.26
CA SER A 48 9.85 -12.53 -8.20
C SER A 48 9.58 -11.54 -7.06
N VAL A 49 8.37 -11.56 -6.53
CA VAL A 49 7.92 -10.63 -5.47
C VAL A 49 7.30 -11.42 -4.34
N THR A 50 7.70 -11.14 -3.12
CA THR A 50 7.01 -11.59 -1.90
C THR A 50 6.24 -10.42 -1.30
N VAL A 51 4.95 -10.63 -1.04
CA VAL A 51 4.11 -9.67 -0.29
C VAL A 51 3.86 -10.24 1.10
N ILE A 52 4.33 -9.52 2.12
CA ILE A 52 4.15 -9.88 3.54
C ILE A 52 2.92 -9.11 4.07
N VAL A 53 1.99 -9.85 4.66
CA VAL A 53 0.77 -9.29 5.26
C VAL A 53 0.75 -9.66 6.74
N PRO A 54 1.16 -8.75 7.64
CA PRO A 54 1.02 -8.94 9.08
C PRO A 54 -0.44 -8.77 9.48
N CYS A 55 -0.98 -9.72 10.25
CA CYS A 55 -2.38 -9.77 10.65
C CYS A 55 -2.50 -9.82 12.18
N PHE A 56 -3.41 -9.02 12.74
CA PHE A 56 -3.76 -9.08 14.15
C PHE A 56 -5.21 -8.62 14.35
N ASN A 57 -6.11 -9.54 14.72
CA ASN A 57 -7.55 -9.30 14.93
C ASN A 57 -8.26 -8.65 13.71
N GLU A 58 -8.07 -9.23 12.53
CA GLU A 58 -8.56 -8.74 11.24
C GLU A 58 -9.50 -9.74 10.54
N GLU A 59 -10.28 -10.53 11.31
CA GLU A 59 -11.17 -11.56 10.76
C GLU A 59 -12.14 -11.06 9.67
N LYS A 60 -12.53 -9.75 9.74
CA LYS A 60 -13.52 -9.15 8.83
C LYS A 60 -12.93 -8.68 7.51
N THR A 61 -11.66 -8.28 7.51
CA THR A 61 -11.00 -7.57 6.40
C THR A 61 -10.05 -8.46 5.63
N ILE A 62 -9.31 -9.33 6.31
CA ILE A 62 -8.18 -10.09 5.76
C ILE A 62 -8.56 -10.94 4.54
N SER A 63 -9.73 -11.57 4.53
CA SER A 63 -10.17 -12.37 3.37
C SER A 63 -10.26 -11.53 2.08
N ARG A 64 -10.70 -10.27 2.19
CA ARG A 64 -10.78 -9.34 1.07
C ARG A 64 -9.39 -8.93 0.59
N THR A 65 -8.48 -8.66 1.51
CA THR A 65 -7.09 -8.28 1.22
C THR A 65 -6.37 -9.40 0.47
N VAL A 66 -6.43 -10.64 0.98
CA VAL A 66 -5.80 -11.80 0.33
C VAL A 66 -6.38 -12.05 -1.06
N LYS A 67 -7.71 -11.98 -1.21
CA LYS A 67 -8.36 -12.12 -2.52
C LYS A 67 -7.94 -11.03 -3.51
N SER A 68 -7.71 -9.80 -3.04
CA SER A 68 -7.23 -8.71 -3.91
C SER A 68 -5.81 -8.96 -4.41
N LEU A 69 -4.92 -9.52 -3.58
CA LEU A 69 -3.58 -9.94 -3.96
C LEU A 69 -3.60 -11.09 -4.97
N LEU A 70 -4.45 -12.08 -4.77
CA LEU A 70 -4.61 -13.22 -5.69
C LEU A 70 -5.19 -12.82 -7.06
N ASN A 71 -5.89 -11.69 -7.12
CA ASN A 71 -6.45 -11.14 -8.36
C ASN A 71 -5.53 -10.15 -9.08
N LEU A 72 -4.30 -9.95 -8.60
CA LEU A 72 -3.34 -9.07 -9.27
C LEU A 72 -3.02 -9.57 -10.69
N ASN A 73 -2.89 -8.64 -11.63
CA ASN A 73 -2.40 -8.93 -12.98
C ASN A 73 -0.88 -9.12 -12.97
N TYR A 74 -0.43 -10.13 -12.21
CA TYR A 74 0.98 -10.50 -12.06
C TYR A 74 1.14 -12.02 -12.22
N PRO A 75 2.22 -12.53 -12.84
CA PRO A 75 2.43 -13.96 -12.98
C PRO A 75 2.44 -14.67 -11.61
N MET A 76 1.52 -15.61 -11.40
CA MET A 76 1.32 -16.28 -10.10
C MET A 76 2.52 -17.10 -9.66
N ASP A 77 3.35 -17.55 -10.60
CA ASP A 77 4.62 -18.25 -10.34
C ASP A 77 5.73 -17.29 -9.86
N LYS A 78 5.50 -15.98 -9.96
CA LYS A 78 6.40 -14.91 -9.54
C LYS A 78 5.90 -14.13 -8.34
N LEU A 79 4.68 -14.41 -7.86
CA LEU A 79 4.08 -13.77 -6.70
C LEU A 79 4.01 -14.76 -5.54
N GLU A 80 4.67 -14.46 -4.44
CA GLU A 80 4.55 -15.16 -3.16
C GLU A 80 3.82 -14.27 -2.17
N ILE A 81 2.86 -14.82 -1.43
CA ILE A 81 2.11 -14.12 -0.39
C ILE A 81 2.41 -14.80 0.93
N ILE A 82 2.95 -14.05 1.89
CA ILE A 82 3.24 -14.52 3.24
C ILE A 82 2.29 -13.84 4.21
N LEU A 83 1.39 -14.61 4.78
CA LEU A 83 0.42 -14.17 5.79
C LEU A 83 0.96 -14.53 7.17
N VAL A 84 1.12 -13.54 8.04
CA VAL A 84 1.66 -13.76 9.38
C VAL A 84 0.65 -13.31 10.41
N ASP A 85 0.03 -14.25 11.12
CA ASP A 85 -0.83 -14.00 12.25
C ASP A 85 0.00 -13.74 13.50
N ASP A 86 -0.07 -12.52 14.04
CA ASP A 86 0.67 -12.07 15.23
C ASP A 86 -0.11 -12.32 16.52
N GLY A 87 -0.57 -13.55 16.71
CA GLY A 87 -1.27 -13.98 17.91
C GLY A 87 -2.68 -13.39 18.04
N SER A 88 -3.47 -13.41 16.97
CA SER A 88 -4.86 -12.95 17.00
C SER A 88 -5.69 -13.74 18.02
N THR A 89 -6.63 -13.04 18.66
CA THR A 89 -7.58 -13.61 19.63
C THR A 89 -8.96 -13.84 19.05
N ASP A 90 -9.21 -13.33 17.84
CA ASP A 90 -10.43 -13.54 17.06
C ASP A 90 -10.26 -14.71 16.07
N ASN A 91 -11.14 -14.80 15.06
CA ASN A 91 -11.10 -15.87 14.08
C ASN A 91 -10.11 -15.65 12.92
N THR A 92 -9.23 -14.62 13.00
CA THR A 92 -8.29 -14.26 11.93
C THR A 92 -7.46 -15.45 11.47
N TYR A 93 -6.82 -16.17 12.38
CA TYR A 93 -5.98 -17.32 12.02
C TYR A 93 -6.71 -18.42 11.27
N ASN A 94 -7.96 -18.74 11.67
CA ASN A 94 -8.75 -19.73 10.94
C ASN A 94 -9.12 -19.25 9.53
N VAL A 95 -9.38 -17.94 9.35
CA VAL A 95 -9.61 -17.36 8.04
C VAL A 95 -8.34 -17.49 7.17
N LEU A 96 -7.17 -17.20 7.72
CA LEU A 96 -5.89 -17.33 7.00
C LEU A 96 -5.64 -18.78 6.54
N LYS A 97 -5.92 -19.77 7.39
CA LYS A 97 -5.79 -21.20 7.06
C LYS A 97 -6.59 -21.64 5.83
N THR A 98 -7.69 -20.97 5.52
CA THR A 98 -8.46 -21.29 4.30
C THR A 98 -7.67 -21.04 3.01
N PHE A 99 -6.60 -20.21 3.06
CA PHE A 99 -5.74 -19.88 1.93
C PHE A 99 -4.46 -20.74 1.86
N GLU A 100 -4.16 -21.55 2.86
CA GLU A 100 -2.91 -22.34 2.97
C GLU A 100 -2.72 -23.34 1.82
N ASN A 101 -3.82 -23.83 1.23
CA ASN A 101 -3.77 -24.74 0.09
C ASN A 101 -3.48 -24.06 -1.26
N ILE A 102 -3.34 -22.75 -1.30
CA ILE A 102 -3.00 -21.99 -2.51
C ILE A 102 -1.48 -21.99 -2.67
N LYS A 103 -0.98 -22.50 -3.79
CA LYS A 103 0.42 -22.79 -4.04
C LYS A 103 1.40 -21.66 -3.72
N ASN A 104 1.00 -20.42 -3.93
CA ASN A 104 1.83 -19.23 -3.72
C ASN A 104 1.50 -18.47 -2.42
N VAL A 105 0.73 -19.08 -1.51
CA VAL A 105 0.38 -18.51 -0.21
C VAL A 105 1.03 -19.36 0.89
N LYS A 106 1.70 -18.69 1.82
CA LYS A 106 2.23 -19.29 3.05
C LYS A 106 1.59 -18.63 4.25
N VAL A 107 1.18 -19.41 5.23
CA VAL A 107 0.53 -18.93 6.46
C VAL A 107 1.40 -19.28 7.66
N PHE A 108 1.71 -18.28 8.47
CA PHE A 108 2.45 -18.44 9.71
C PHE A 108 1.64 -17.90 10.88
N HIS A 109 1.78 -18.54 12.04
CA HIS A 109 1.21 -18.08 13.29
C HIS A 109 2.33 -17.96 14.34
N LYS A 110 2.30 -16.90 15.13
CA LYS A 110 3.25 -16.69 16.24
C LYS A 110 2.56 -16.02 17.43
N GLU A 111 3.19 -16.05 18.56
CA GLU A 111 2.77 -15.25 19.72
C GLU A 111 2.87 -13.76 19.40
N ASN A 112 1.94 -12.96 19.98
CA ASN A 112 1.91 -11.53 19.73
C ASN A 112 3.22 -10.86 20.20
N GLY A 113 3.86 -10.20 19.28
CA GLY A 113 5.10 -9.43 19.50
C GLY A 113 5.05 -8.06 18.82
N GLY A 114 3.92 -7.74 18.20
CA GLY A 114 3.71 -6.51 17.44
C GLY A 114 4.05 -6.66 15.96
N LYS A 115 3.45 -5.79 15.15
CA LYS A 115 3.53 -5.79 13.68
C LYS A 115 4.96 -5.97 13.13
N HIS A 116 5.95 -5.34 13.77
CA HIS A 116 7.35 -5.43 13.34
C HIS A 116 7.91 -6.86 13.44
N THR A 117 7.52 -7.64 14.46
CA THR A 117 7.98 -9.03 14.62
C THR A 117 7.35 -9.94 13.57
N ALA A 118 6.10 -9.69 13.21
CA ALA A 118 5.43 -10.40 12.13
C ALA A 118 6.07 -10.10 10.76
N ILE A 119 6.42 -8.83 10.51
CA ILE A 119 7.15 -8.44 9.30
C ILE A 119 8.52 -9.10 9.26
N ASN A 120 9.28 -9.12 10.37
CA ASN A 120 10.59 -9.75 10.43
C ASN A 120 10.52 -11.25 10.12
N LEU A 121 9.54 -11.96 10.69
CA LEU A 121 9.31 -13.37 10.36
C LEU A 121 9.01 -13.55 8.86
N GLY A 122 8.17 -12.68 8.29
CA GLY A 122 7.89 -12.70 6.86
C GLY A 122 9.14 -12.45 6.00
N LEU A 123 10.02 -11.55 6.43
CA LEU A 123 11.30 -11.27 5.75
C LEU A 123 12.25 -12.48 5.79
N GLU A 124 12.33 -13.18 6.92
CA GLU A 124 13.13 -14.39 7.07
C GLU A 124 12.66 -15.53 6.16
N MET A 125 11.34 -15.60 5.90
CA MET A 125 10.72 -16.64 5.08
C MET A 125 10.63 -16.28 3.58
N ALA A 126 10.89 -15.02 3.23
CA ALA A 126 10.84 -14.54 1.85
C ALA A 126 12.03 -15.03 1.03
N THR A 127 11.75 -15.51 -0.20
CA THR A 127 12.79 -16.04 -1.10
C THR A 127 12.87 -15.29 -2.43
N SER A 128 12.02 -14.29 -2.62
CA SER A 128 11.89 -13.52 -3.87
C SER A 128 12.94 -12.44 -4.02
N GLU A 129 13.13 -11.95 -5.25
CA GLU A 129 14.04 -10.83 -5.57
C GLU A 129 13.61 -9.51 -4.92
N LEU A 130 12.31 -9.31 -4.79
CA LEU A 130 11.71 -8.11 -4.18
C LEU A 130 10.78 -8.52 -3.05
N VAL A 131 10.76 -7.72 -1.99
CA VAL A 131 9.86 -7.92 -0.85
C VAL A 131 9.11 -6.63 -0.58
N GLY A 132 7.79 -6.73 -0.39
CA GLY A 132 6.92 -5.62 -0.01
C GLY A 132 6.04 -5.99 1.16
N GLY A 133 5.60 -4.98 1.94
CA GLY A 133 4.60 -5.15 3.00
C GLY A 133 3.26 -4.58 2.56
N LEU A 134 2.17 -5.23 2.96
CA LEU A 134 0.80 -4.75 2.79
C LEU A 134 0.05 -4.89 4.10
N ASP A 135 -0.73 -3.88 4.47
CA ASP A 135 -1.57 -3.94 5.66
C ASP A 135 -2.78 -4.85 5.45
N SER A 136 -3.18 -5.56 6.50
CA SER A 136 -4.25 -6.59 6.49
C SER A 136 -5.65 -6.05 6.15
N ASP A 137 -5.86 -4.75 6.24
CA ASP A 137 -7.10 -4.04 5.90
C ASP A 137 -7.06 -3.36 4.52
N SER A 138 -5.94 -3.45 3.82
CA SER A 138 -5.70 -2.79 2.53
C SER A 138 -6.34 -3.56 1.37
N PHE A 139 -6.64 -2.83 0.30
CA PHE A 139 -7.13 -3.40 -0.95
C PHE A 139 -6.20 -3.00 -2.10
N VAL A 140 -5.75 -4.00 -2.85
CA VAL A 140 -4.90 -3.79 -4.04
C VAL A 140 -5.77 -3.88 -5.29
N HIS A 141 -5.67 -2.87 -6.15
CA HIS A 141 -6.35 -2.91 -7.44
C HIS A 141 -5.63 -3.88 -8.39
N HIS A 142 -6.36 -4.60 -9.24
CA HIS A 142 -5.80 -5.65 -10.08
C HIS A 142 -4.75 -5.17 -11.10
N GLU A 143 -4.73 -3.87 -11.41
CA GLU A 143 -3.74 -3.22 -12.30
C GLU A 143 -2.61 -2.50 -11.54
N SER A 144 -2.44 -2.77 -10.24
CA SER A 144 -1.44 -2.11 -9.40
C SER A 144 -0.03 -2.62 -9.70
#